data_e0228498bd096fee5aff9c953d1db3d2
#
_entry.id   e0228498bd096fee5aff9c953d1db3d2
#
_cell.length_a   1.000
_cell.length_b   1.000
_cell.length_c   1.000
_cell.angle_alpha   90.00
_cell.angle_beta   90.00
_cell.angle_gamma   90.00
#
_symmetry.space_group_name_H-M   'P 1'
#
loop_
_entity.id
_entity.type
_entity.pdbx_description
1 polymer ?
#
loop_
_entity_poly.entity_id
_entity_poly.type
_entity_poly.pdbx_seq_one_letter_code
_entity_poly.pdbx_strand_id
1 'polypeptide(L)'
;RSSAASDVYKRQIVGDYRRVALYGIDFLIEQKKKDKKNCGTGVMTEEIIRLREEIADQIKALQGMKEMAKIYGYDISGPATTAKEAIQWLYFGYLAAIKTQNGAAMSVGRISTFLDIYIERDLKEGTLTEKEAQELIDHMTMKFRMVKFARIPSYNQLFSGDPVWATLEVGGIGMDGRHM
;
A
#
# COMPACT_ATOMS: atom_id res chain seq x y z
N ARG A 1 -19.96 18.00 -11.25
CA ARG A 1 -18.73 17.21 -11.57
C ARG A 1 -19.12 15.75 -11.54
N SER A 2 -18.89 15.01 -12.63
CA SER A 2 -19.23 13.59 -12.71
C SER A 2 -18.36 12.79 -11.75
N SER A 3 -18.95 12.06 -10.83
CA SER A 3 -18.25 11.10 -9.95
C SER A 3 -17.48 10.05 -10.77
N ALA A 4 -18.05 9.64 -11.91
CA ALA A 4 -17.41 8.69 -12.82
C ALA A 4 -16.07 9.17 -13.36
N ALA A 5 -15.91 10.43 -13.73
CA ALA A 5 -14.62 10.98 -14.19
C ALA A 5 -13.56 10.98 -13.08
N SER A 6 -13.96 11.28 -11.84
CA SER A 6 -13.08 11.19 -10.68
C SER A 6 -12.63 9.75 -10.41
N ASP A 7 -13.52 8.78 -10.55
CA ASP A 7 -13.21 7.37 -10.31
C ASP A 7 -12.29 6.79 -11.39
N VAL A 8 -12.49 7.18 -12.65
CA VAL A 8 -11.57 6.82 -13.75
C VAL A 8 -10.18 7.36 -13.50
N TYR A 9 -10.06 8.64 -13.09
CA TYR A 9 -8.77 9.23 -12.77
C TYR A 9 -8.07 8.51 -11.63
N LYS A 10 -8.78 8.17 -10.54
CA LYS A 10 -8.22 7.42 -9.40
C LYS A 10 -7.74 6.02 -9.78
N ARG A 11 -8.39 5.36 -10.72
CA ARG A 11 -7.97 4.05 -11.23
C ARG A 11 -6.68 4.09 -12.05
N GLN A 12 -6.32 5.24 -12.61
CA GLN A 12 -5.09 5.41 -13.38
C GLN A 12 -3.87 5.65 -12.47
N ILE A 13 -4.09 5.99 -11.21
CA ILE A 13 -3.01 6.23 -10.24
C ILE A 13 -2.81 4.94 -9.43
N VAL A 14 -1.62 4.38 -9.55
CA VAL A 14 -1.18 3.23 -8.74
C VAL A 14 -0.13 3.72 -7.76
N GLY A 15 -0.39 3.54 -6.46
CA GLY A 15 0.59 3.82 -5.42
C GLY A 15 1.68 2.75 -5.37
N ASP A 16 2.89 3.13 -4.99
CA ASP A 16 3.96 2.17 -4.75
C ASP A 16 3.88 1.61 -3.32
N TYR A 17 2.94 0.71 -3.11
CA TYR A 17 2.67 0.06 -1.81
C TYR A 17 3.81 -0.87 -1.37
N ARG A 18 4.70 -1.27 -2.29
CA ARG A 18 5.85 -2.16 -2.03
C ARG A 18 6.87 -1.53 -1.10
N ARG A 19 6.94 -0.19 -1.07
CA ARG A 19 7.95 0.55 -0.29
C ARG A 19 7.93 0.18 1.19
N VAL A 20 6.75 -0.09 1.76
CA VAL A 20 6.64 -0.52 3.16
C VAL A 20 7.32 -1.86 3.38
N ALA A 21 7.09 -2.82 2.48
CA ALA A 21 7.71 -4.14 2.56
C ALA A 21 9.21 -4.12 2.25
N LEU A 22 9.64 -3.30 1.28
CA LEU A 22 11.04 -3.25 0.86
C LEU A 22 11.94 -2.55 1.89
N TYR A 23 11.46 -1.51 2.56
CA TYR A 23 12.31 -0.63 3.38
C TYR A 23 11.92 -0.60 4.85
N GLY A 24 10.67 -0.93 5.19
CA GLY A 24 10.13 -0.70 6.52
C GLY A 24 9.80 0.77 6.80
N ILE A 25 9.00 0.99 7.83
CA ILE A 25 8.50 2.33 8.17
C ILE A 25 9.60 3.22 8.72
N ASP A 26 10.53 2.70 9.53
CA ASP A 26 11.56 3.52 10.15
C ASP A 26 12.49 4.13 9.11
N PHE A 27 12.86 3.36 8.08
CA PHE A 27 13.63 3.89 6.95
C PHE A 27 12.87 4.99 6.20
N LEU A 28 11.57 4.78 5.95
CA LEU A 28 10.74 5.77 5.24
C LEU A 28 10.61 7.06 6.05
N ILE A 29 10.47 6.99 7.38
CA ILE A 29 10.45 8.15 8.27
C ILE A 29 11.78 8.90 8.20
N GLU A 30 12.92 8.20 8.26
CA GLU A 30 14.25 8.84 8.19
C GLU A 30 14.47 9.51 6.82
N GLN A 31 14.03 8.91 5.73
CA GLN A 31 14.09 9.57 4.41
C GLN A 31 13.24 10.86 4.40
N LYS A 32 12.01 10.82 4.94
CA LYS A 32 11.15 12.01 5.03
C LYS A 32 11.74 13.11 5.93
N LYS A 33 12.41 12.74 7.01
CA LYS A 33 13.14 13.72 7.84
C LYS A 33 14.28 14.38 7.06
N LYS A 34 15.02 13.62 6.24
CA LYS A 34 16.08 14.16 5.37
C LYS A 34 15.47 15.09 4.31
N ASP A 35 14.37 14.67 3.67
CA ASP A 35 13.64 15.49 2.69
C ASP A 35 13.21 16.83 3.33
N LYS A 36 12.63 16.77 4.53
CA LYS A 36 12.20 17.96 5.26
C LYS A 36 13.37 18.89 5.60
N LYS A 37 14.54 18.33 5.95
CA LYS A 37 15.75 19.11 6.24
C LYS A 37 16.31 19.79 4.98
N ASN A 38 16.26 19.09 3.85
CA ASN A 38 16.76 19.58 2.58
C ASN A 38 15.80 20.55 1.89
N CYS A 39 14.51 20.53 2.25
CA CYS A 39 13.52 21.48 1.76
C CYS A 39 13.77 22.87 2.35
N GLY A 40 14.09 23.86 1.50
CA GLY A 40 14.13 25.26 1.90
C GLY A 40 15.38 25.66 2.64
N THR A 41 16.55 25.47 2.05
CA THR A 41 17.83 26.02 2.54
C THR A 41 18.01 27.51 2.24
N GLY A 42 17.04 28.15 1.56
CA GLY A 42 17.05 29.55 1.17
C GLY A 42 15.89 30.35 1.80
N VAL A 43 15.35 31.30 1.04
CA VAL A 43 14.20 32.12 1.47
C VAL A 43 12.97 31.23 1.66
N MET A 44 12.30 31.36 2.82
CA MET A 44 11.06 30.65 3.12
C MET A 44 9.90 31.26 2.32
N THR A 45 9.53 30.61 1.22
CA THR A 45 8.32 30.94 0.48
C THR A 45 7.12 30.17 1.02
N GLU A 46 5.90 30.62 0.70
CA GLU A 46 4.67 29.91 1.09
C GLU A 46 4.68 28.46 0.60
N GLU A 47 5.15 28.21 -0.61
CA GLU A 47 5.27 26.86 -1.19
C GLU A 47 6.20 25.95 -0.37
N ILE A 48 7.34 26.47 0.07
CA ILE A 48 8.29 25.73 0.91
C ILE A 48 7.67 25.42 2.28
N ILE A 49 6.95 26.37 2.86
CA ILE A 49 6.26 26.17 4.14
C ILE A 49 5.23 25.05 4.00
N ARG A 50 4.35 25.11 2.99
CA ARG A 50 3.35 24.07 2.72
C ARG A 50 3.96 22.70 2.48
N LEU A 51 5.05 22.64 1.70
CA LEU A 51 5.76 21.37 1.45
C LEU A 51 6.36 20.78 2.74
N ARG A 52 6.90 21.63 3.62
CA ARG A 52 7.43 21.17 4.92
C ARG A 52 6.33 20.69 5.87
N GLU A 53 5.16 21.31 5.85
CA GLU A 53 3.98 20.87 6.59
C GLU A 53 3.50 19.52 6.06
N GLU A 54 3.37 19.37 4.75
CA GLU A 54 2.98 18.10 4.11
C GLU A 54 3.95 16.97 4.48
N ILE A 55 5.27 17.20 4.41
CA ILE A 55 6.26 16.19 4.81
C ILE A 55 6.11 15.84 6.31
N ALA A 56 5.82 16.82 7.16
CA ALA A 56 5.58 16.57 8.58
C ALA A 56 4.34 15.69 8.81
N ASP A 57 3.27 15.94 8.08
CA ASP A 57 2.04 15.14 8.13
C ASP A 57 2.29 13.71 7.58
N GLN A 58 3.08 13.56 6.53
CA GLN A 58 3.50 12.24 6.04
C GLN A 58 4.28 11.46 7.10
N ILE A 59 5.20 12.10 7.84
CA ILE A 59 5.93 11.45 8.94
C ILE A 59 4.96 11.00 10.04
N LYS A 60 4.01 11.86 10.42
CA LYS A 60 2.99 11.53 11.41
C LYS A 60 2.10 10.38 10.96
N ALA A 61 1.70 10.36 9.68
CA ALA A 61 0.91 9.28 9.10
C ALA A 61 1.68 7.94 9.12
N LEU A 62 2.98 7.93 8.80
CA LEU A 62 3.83 6.75 8.89
C LEU A 62 3.94 6.22 10.33
N GLN A 63 4.06 7.11 11.32
CA GLN A 63 4.04 6.73 12.73
C GLN A 63 2.70 6.10 13.13
N GLY A 64 1.57 6.72 12.73
CA GLY A 64 0.23 6.17 12.96
C GLY A 64 0.02 4.80 12.29
N MET A 65 0.61 4.57 11.12
CA MET A 65 0.57 3.26 10.46
C MET A 65 1.34 2.20 11.25
N LYS A 66 2.48 2.57 11.84
CA LYS A 66 3.25 1.69 12.73
C LYS A 66 2.47 1.31 13.99
N GLU A 67 1.78 2.29 14.61
CA GLU A 67 0.91 2.06 15.75
C GLU A 67 -0.28 1.16 15.39
N MET A 68 -0.91 1.40 14.26
CA MET A 68 -1.98 0.55 13.74
C MET A 68 -1.51 -0.90 13.55
N ALA A 69 -0.36 -1.12 12.92
CA ALA A 69 0.17 -2.46 12.70
C ALA A 69 0.42 -3.22 14.01
N LYS A 70 0.90 -2.53 15.06
CA LYS A 70 1.08 -3.12 16.39
C LYS A 70 -0.23 -3.64 17.01
N ILE A 71 -1.34 -2.93 16.79
CA ILE A 71 -2.66 -3.38 17.28
C ILE A 71 -3.04 -4.73 16.65
N TYR A 72 -2.61 -4.97 15.41
CA TYR A 72 -2.81 -6.24 14.71
C TYR A 72 -1.69 -7.26 14.95
N GLY A 73 -0.76 -6.98 15.85
CA GLY A 73 0.32 -7.90 16.22
C GLY A 73 1.51 -7.93 15.28
N TYR A 74 1.67 -6.90 14.42
CA TYR A 74 2.78 -6.80 13.47
C TYR A 74 3.71 -5.65 13.79
N ASP A 75 5.02 -5.87 13.60
CA ASP A 75 6.04 -4.81 13.67
C ASP A 75 6.56 -4.50 12.26
N ILE A 76 6.04 -3.43 11.66
CA ILE A 76 6.42 -2.96 10.33
C ILE A 76 7.58 -1.96 10.34
N SER A 77 8.34 -1.90 11.43
CA SER A 77 9.49 -0.99 11.57
C SER A 77 10.56 -1.25 10.53
N GLY A 78 10.88 -2.53 10.32
CA GLY A 78 11.85 -3.01 9.35
C GLY A 78 11.24 -3.54 8.06
N PRO A 79 12.09 -3.89 7.07
CA PRO A 79 11.65 -4.54 5.84
C PRO A 79 11.03 -5.91 6.10
N ALA A 80 10.17 -6.37 5.19
CA ALA A 80 9.60 -7.71 5.25
C ALA A 80 10.67 -8.77 5.00
N THR A 81 10.63 -9.84 5.78
CA THR A 81 11.58 -10.97 5.70
C THR A 81 10.96 -12.22 5.09
N THR A 82 9.64 -12.34 5.07
CA THR A 82 8.91 -13.50 4.54
C THR A 82 7.82 -13.05 3.56
N ALA A 83 7.33 -13.99 2.74
CA ALA A 83 6.22 -13.76 1.82
C ALA A 83 4.96 -13.27 2.57
N LYS A 84 4.65 -13.87 3.71
CA LYS A 84 3.53 -13.46 4.57
C LYS A 84 3.67 -12.02 5.03
N GLU A 85 4.85 -11.62 5.49
CA GLU A 85 5.13 -10.24 5.89
C GLU A 85 5.04 -9.29 4.70
N ALA A 86 5.63 -9.65 3.55
CA ALA A 86 5.60 -8.81 2.35
C ALA A 86 4.16 -8.49 1.91
N ILE A 87 3.28 -9.49 1.91
CA ILE A 87 1.85 -9.32 1.61
C ILE A 87 1.18 -8.43 2.65
N GLN A 88 1.45 -8.65 3.93
CA GLN A 88 0.82 -7.88 5.01
C GLN A 88 1.30 -6.42 5.04
N TRP A 89 2.60 -6.15 4.83
CA TRP A 89 3.16 -4.79 4.75
C TRP A 89 2.60 -4.03 3.55
N LEU A 90 2.53 -4.70 2.39
CA LEU A 90 1.89 -4.14 1.19
C LEU A 90 0.43 -3.77 1.46
N TYR A 91 -0.31 -4.65 2.13
CA TYR A 91 -1.71 -4.41 2.47
C TYR A 91 -1.88 -3.23 3.43
N PHE A 92 -1.02 -3.06 4.44
CA PHE A 92 -1.03 -1.88 5.30
C PHE A 92 -0.79 -0.58 4.52
N GLY A 93 0.16 -0.58 3.57
CA GLY A 93 0.39 0.54 2.67
C GLY A 93 -0.85 0.87 1.83
N TYR A 94 -1.54 -0.14 1.33
CA TYR A 94 -2.78 0.00 0.59
C TYR A 94 -3.92 0.59 1.44
N LEU A 95 -4.09 0.12 2.68
CA LEU A 95 -5.08 0.66 3.61
C LEU A 95 -4.84 2.14 3.92
N ALA A 96 -3.60 2.54 4.12
CA ALA A 96 -3.24 3.94 4.34
C ALA A 96 -3.63 4.81 3.14
N ALA A 97 -3.38 4.35 1.92
CA ALA A 97 -3.78 5.05 0.70
C ALA A 97 -5.29 5.18 0.56
N ILE A 98 -6.06 4.13 0.85
CA ILE A 98 -7.53 4.16 0.85
C ILE A 98 -8.04 5.20 1.84
N LYS A 99 -7.49 5.21 3.05
CA LYS A 99 -7.89 6.16 4.10
C LYS A 99 -7.62 7.60 3.68
N THR A 100 -6.48 7.88 3.08
CA THR A 100 -6.11 9.21 2.60
C THR A 100 -7.05 9.71 1.51
N GLN A 101 -7.38 8.84 0.54
CA GLN A 101 -8.25 9.21 -0.56
C GLN A 101 -9.74 9.19 -0.21
N ASN A 102 -10.14 8.31 0.70
CA ASN A 102 -11.54 8.06 1.07
C ASN A 102 -12.47 7.94 -0.16
N GLY A 103 -12.01 7.25 -1.18
CA GLY A 103 -12.67 7.16 -2.48
C GLY A 103 -13.05 5.72 -2.86
N ALA A 104 -13.95 5.60 -3.84
CA ALA A 104 -14.51 4.33 -4.28
C ALA A 104 -13.50 3.43 -5.00
N ALA A 105 -12.55 4.01 -5.73
CA ALA A 105 -11.62 3.28 -6.57
C ALA A 105 -10.17 3.54 -6.16
N MET A 106 -9.41 2.47 -5.96
CA MET A 106 -7.99 2.52 -5.67
C MET A 106 -7.31 1.32 -6.32
N SER A 107 -6.48 1.57 -7.32
CA SER A 107 -5.77 0.51 -8.03
C SER A 107 -4.60 -0.01 -7.20
N VAL A 108 -4.44 -1.33 -7.19
CA VAL A 108 -3.30 -2.02 -6.59
C VAL A 108 -2.16 -2.13 -7.59
N GLY A 109 -2.49 -2.31 -8.86
CA GLY A 109 -1.55 -2.50 -9.95
C GLY A 109 -0.98 -3.92 -9.99
N ARG A 110 0.17 -4.06 -10.64
CA ARG A 110 0.85 -5.33 -10.80
C ARG A 110 1.80 -5.59 -9.63
N ILE A 111 1.40 -6.45 -8.71
CA ILE A 111 2.18 -6.82 -7.53
C ILE A 111 2.78 -8.22 -7.62
N SER A 112 2.41 -9.01 -8.63
CA SER A 112 2.88 -10.38 -8.81
C SER A 112 4.41 -10.46 -8.89
N THR A 113 5.06 -9.64 -9.72
CA THR A 113 6.53 -9.59 -9.83
C THR A 113 7.24 -9.25 -8.52
N PHE A 114 6.61 -8.46 -7.67
CA PHE A 114 7.16 -8.12 -6.37
C PHE A 114 6.99 -9.27 -5.38
N LEU A 115 5.81 -9.86 -5.29
CA LEU A 115 5.52 -10.95 -4.37
C LEU A 115 6.26 -12.23 -4.75
N ASP A 116 6.47 -12.48 -6.05
CA ASP A 116 7.21 -13.62 -6.56
C ASP A 116 8.62 -13.73 -5.96
N ILE A 117 9.31 -12.58 -5.76
CA ILE A 117 10.63 -12.55 -5.15
C ILE A 117 10.64 -13.19 -3.76
N TYR A 118 9.64 -12.89 -2.94
CA TYR A 118 9.51 -13.43 -1.58
C TYR A 118 9.01 -14.87 -1.58
N ILE A 119 8.00 -15.15 -2.39
CA ILE A 119 7.39 -16.48 -2.48
C ILE A 119 8.43 -17.49 -3.01
N GLU A 120 9.12 -17.17 -4.10
CA GLU A 120 10.13 -18.05 -4.69
C GLU A 120 11.29 -18.32 -3.71
N ARG A 121 11.73 -17.28 -2.99
CA ARG A 121 12.77 -17.45 -1.97
C ARG A 121 12.30 -18.39 -0.86
N ASP A 122 11.13 -18.14 -0.28
CA ASP A 122 10.60 -18.92 0.84
C ASP A 122 10.28 -20.36 0.42
N LEU A 123 9.86 -20.60 -0.84
CA LEU A 123 9.72 -21.94 -1.41
C LEU A 123 11.08 -22.66 -1.54
N LYS A 124 12.11 -21.97 -2.03
CA LYS A 124 13.47 -22.54 -2.16
C LYS A 124 14.09 -22.85 -0.80
N GLU A 125 13.84 -22.05 0.21
CA GLU A 125 14.29 -22.25 1.57
C GLU A 125 13.48 -23.32 2.31
N GLY A 126 12.35 -23.77 1.75
CA GLY A 126 11.46 -24.77 2.36
C GLY A 126 10.66 -24.23 3.56
N THR A 127 10.62 -22.91 3.73
CA THR A 127 9.84 -22.24 4.79
C THR A 127 8.38 -22.03 4.40
N LEU A 128 8.06 -22.20 3.12
CA LEU A 128 6.73 -22.10 2.54
C LEU A 128 6.50 -23.26 1.56
N THR A 129 5.30 -23.77 1.50
CA THR A 129 4.86 -24.74 0.48
C THR A 129 4.03 -24.03 -0.59
N GLU A 130 3.89 -24.61 -1.78
CA GLU A 130 3.03 -24.06 -2.84
C GLU A 130 1.58 -23.88 -2.38
N LYS A 131 1.07 -24.82 -1.59
CA LYS A 131 -0.28 -24.73 -1.02
C LYS A 131 -0.43 -23.55 -0.09
N GLU A 132 0.53 -23.33 0.80
CA GLU A 132 0.53 -22.18 1.72
C GLU A 132 0.71 -20.87 0.96
N ALA A 133 1.52 -20.83 -0.09
CA ALA A 133 1.68 -19.67 -0.97
C ALA A 133 0.35 -19.31 -1.64
N GLN A 134 -0.36 -20.31 -2.18
CA GLN A 134 -1.70 -20.10 -2.74
C GLN A 134 -2.68 -19.57 -1.70
N GLU A 135 -2.68 -20.13 -0.49
CA GLU A 135 -3.54 -19.67 0.61
C GLU A 135 -3.26 -18.22 1.00
N LEU A 136 -2.00 -17.78 1.02
CA LEU A 136 -1.63 -16.38 1.26
C LEU A 136 -2.19 -15.43 0.19
N ILE A 137 -2.13 -15.81 -1.09
CA ILE A 137 -2.68 -15.05 -2.20
C ILE A 137 -4.21 -14.99 -2.14
N ASP A 138 -4.86 -16.11 -1.81
CA ASP A 138 -6.30 -16.18 -1.64
C ASP A 138 -6.77 -15.25 -0.50
N HIS A 139 -6.09 -15.28 0.64
CA HIS A 139 -6.36 -14.39 1.76
C HIS A 139 -6.18 -12.90 1.39
N MET A 140 -5.14 -12.57 0.63
CA MET A 140 -4.92 -11.21 0.14
C MET A 140 -6.09 -10.77 -0.77
N THR A 141 -6.50 -11.63 -1.69
CA THR A 141 -7.61 -11.35 -2.62
C THR A 141 -8.93 -11.15 -1.86
N MET A 142 -9.20 -12.00 -0.87
CA MET A 142 -10.36 -11.83 0.02
C MET A 142 -10.33 -10.51 0.77
N LYS A 143 -9.17 -10.07 1.27
CA LYS A 143 -9.01 -8.78 1.95
C LYS A 143 -9.34 -7.61 1.03
N PHE A 144 -8.92 -7.64 -0.24
CA PHE A 144 -9.30 -6.62 -1.21
C PHE A 144 -10.81 -6.58 -1.46
N ARG A 145 -11.47 -7.72 -1.43
CA ARG A 145 -12.94 -7.79 -1.56
C ARG A 145 -13.66 -7.25 -0.31
N MET A 146 -13.07 -7.39 0.86
CA MET A 146 -13.68 -6.98 2.14
C MET A 146 -13.44 -5.51 2.47
N VAL A 147 -12.37 -4.90 1.96
CA VAL A 147 -11.97 -3.55 2.35
C VAL A 147 -12.99 -2.52 1.89
N LYS A 148 -13.32 -1.59 2.81
CA LYS A 148 -14.25 -0.49 2.56
C LYS A 148 -13.64 0.82 3.05
N PHE A 149 -13.98 1.91 2.38
CA PHE A 149 -13.73 3.24 2.89
C PHE A 149 -14.95 3.76 3.67
N ALA A 150 -14.78 4.83 4.45
CA ALA A 150 -15.88 5.45 5.18
C ALA A 150 -16.93 6.01 4.21
N ARG A 151 -18.19 5.64 4.42
CA ARG A 151 -19.31 5.99 3.53
C ARG A 151 -20.48 6.55 4.36
N ILE A 152 -21.17 7.52 3.76
CA ILE A 152 -22.47 7.97 4.26
C ILE A 152 -23.56 6.96 3.83
N PRO A 153 -24.68 6.84 4.59
CA PRO A 153 -25.74 5.87 4.28
C PRO A 153 -26.30 5.99 2.86
N SER A 154 -26.52 7.20 2.36
CA SER A 154 -27.03 7.43 1.00
C SER A 154 -26.09 6.90 -0.08
N TYR A 155 -24.78 6.97 0.14
CA TYR A 155 -23.80 6.40 -0.79
C TYR A 155 -23.86 4.86 -0.79
N ASN A 156 -24.02 4.24 0.38
CA ASN A 156 -24.20 2.80 0.47
C ASN A 156 -25.46 2.29 -0.24
N GLN A 157 -26.56 3.06 -0.17
CA GLN A 157 -27.78 2.73 -0.90
C GLN A 157 -27.57 2.78 -2.42
N LEU A 158 -26.87 3.80 -2.91
CA LEU A 158 -26.60 3.98 -4.34
C LEU A 158 -25.70 2.89 -4.93
N PHE A 159 -24.69 2.44 -4.19
CA PHE A 159 -23.68 1.48 -4.65
C PHE A 159 -23.83 0.10 -4.01
N SER A 160 -24.98 -0.23 -3.46
CA SER A 160 -25.32 -1.56 -2.91
C SER A 160 -24.30 -2.10 -1.89
N GLY A 161 -23.56 -1.20 -1.21
CA GLY A 161 -22.55 -1.57 -0.24
C GLY A 161 -21.28 -2.19 -0.83
N ASP A 162 -20.98 -1.96 -2.10
CA ASP A 162 -19.76 -2.46 -2.76
C ASP A 162 -18.49 -2.09 -1.98
N PRO A 163 -17.47 -2.97 -1.98
CA PRO A 163 -16.17 -2.65 -1.42
C PRO A 163 -15.44 -1.58 -2.25
N VAL A 164 -14.22 -1.22 -1.83
CA VAL A 164 -13.33 -0.42 -2.68
C VAL A 164 -13.07 -1.18 -3.98
N TRP A 165 -13.19 -0.49 -5.12
CA TRP A 165 -12.88 -1.08 -6.42
C TRP A 165 -11.37 -1.11 -6.60
N ALA A 166 -10.79 -2.27 -6.28
CA ALA A 166 -9.37 -2.52 -6.40
C ALA A 166 -9.08 -3.19 -7.76
N THR A 167 -8.33 -2.51 -8.63
CA THR A 167 -7.82 -3.12 -9.84
C THR A 167 -6.48 -3.78 -9.53
N LEU A 168 -6.43 -5.09 -9.67
CA LEU A 168 -5.26 -5.92 -9.44
C LEU A 168 -4.86 -6.61 -10.75
N GLU A 169 -3.61 -6.50 -11.12
CA GLU A 169 -3.02 -7.24 -12.24
C GLU A 169 -2.23 -8.43 -11.69
N VAL A 170 -2.52 -9.62 -12.19
CA VAL A 170 -1.88 -10.86 -11.77
C VAL A 170 -1.23 -11.57 -12.95
N GLY A 171 -0.15 -12.29 -12.69
CA GLY A 171 0.58 -13.06 -13.69
C GLY A 171 1.40 -12.20 -14.66
N GLY A 172 1.73 -12.80 -15.77
CA GLY A 172 2.57 -12.23 -16.83
C GLY A 172 3.99 -12.77 -16.81
N ILE A 173 4.93 -12.00 -17.35
CA ILE A 173 6.34 -12.38 -17.44
C ILE A 173 7.15 -11.62 -16.38
N GLY A 174 7.95 -12.32 -15.59
CA GLY A 174 8.89 -11.76 -14.64
C GLY A 174 10.07 -11.05 -15.31
N MET A 175 10.90 -10.38 -14.51
CA MET A 175 12.10 -9.70 -15.01
C MET A 175 13.13 -10.65 -15.62
N ASP A 176 13.07 -11.92 -15.26
CA ASP A 176 13.91 -13.02 -15.75
C ASP A 176 13.31 -13.77 -16.96
N GLY A 177 12.17 -13.30 -17.48
CA GLY A 177 11.49 -13.90 -18.63
C GLY A 177 10.63 -15.13 -18.31
N ARG A 178 10.51 -15.53 -17.04
CA ARG A 178 9.62 -16.64 -16.63
C ARG A 178 8.19 -16.18 -16.51
N HIS A 179 7.25 -17.07 -16.78
CA HIS A 179 5.84 -16.87 -16.44
C HIS A 179 5.66 -16.98 -14.92
N MET A 180 4.86 -16.05 -14.36
CA MET A 180 4.52 -15.98 -12.94
C MET A 180 3.08 -16.41 -12.74
#